data_b1d01849b36d65641014fe49fbf77975
#
_entry.id   b1d01849b36d65641014fe49fbf77975
#
_cell.length_a   1.000
_cell.length_b   1.000
_cell.length_c   1.000
_cell.angle_alpha   90.00
_cell.angle_beta   90.00
_cell.angle_gamma   90.00
#
_symmetry.space_group_name_H-M   'P 1'
#
loop_
_entity.id
_entity.type
_entity.pdbx_description
1 polymer ?
#
loop_
_entity_poly.entity_id
_entity_poly.type
_entity_poly.pdbx_seq_one_letter_code
_entity_poly.pdbx_strand_id
1 'polypeptide(L)' 'MSNKNPFEIRADMLKLAKDYMDQQYHMNVDFWRQQFEANKATAEEFQKAIQCYSMDDLMEHAKEMYSFVSTKQE' A
#
# COMPACT_ATOMS: atom_id res chain seq x y z
N MET A 1 5.49 -28.21 9.04
CA MET A 1 4.82 -26.96 8.78
C MET A 1 4.49 -26.23 10.09
N SER A 2 4.95 -25.02 10.24
CA SER A 2 4.72 -24.32 11.47
C SER A 2 3.37 -23.61 11.45
N ASN A 3 2.70 -23.65 12.57
CA ASN A 3 1.43 -22.94 12.74
C ASN A 3 1.71 -21.57 13.29
N LYS A 4 1.38 -20.56 12.51
CA LYS A 4 1.56 -19.18 12.97
C LYS A 4 0.40 -18.81 13.89
N ASN A 5 0.73 -18.15 15.00
CA ASN A 5 -0.30 -17.66 15.88
C ASN A 5 -0.96 -16.41 15.28
N PRO A 6 -2.11 -15.97 15.79
CA PRO A 6 -2.80 -14.80 15.22
C PRO A 6 -1.94 -13.54 15.20
N PHE A 7 -1.06 -13.39 16.17
CA PHE A 7 -0.18 -12.23 16.21
C PHE A 7 0.79 -12.22 15.02
N GLU A 8 1.38 -13.38 14.74
CA GLU A 8 2.31 -13.51 13.63
C GLU A 8 1.61 -13.29 12.28
N ILE A 9 0.38 -13.79 12.15
CA ILE A 9 -0.40 -13.61 10.93
C ILE A 9 -0.67 -12.14 10.69
N ARG A 10 -1.00 -11.40 11.75
CA ARG A 10 -1.25 -9.98 11.63
C ARG A 10 0.01 -9.22 11.22
N ALA A 11 1.15 -9.62 11.78
CA ALA A 11 2.43 -9.01 11.42
C ALA A 11 2.75 -9.26 9.96
N ASP A 12 2.50 -10.47 9.47
CA ASP A 12 2.71 -10.82 8.07
C ASP A 12 1.81 -9.99 7.15
N MET A 13 0.55 -9.81 7.56
CA MET A 13 -0.39 -9.01 6.76
C MET A 13 0.03 -7.55 6.71
N LEU A 14 0.54 -7.04 7.83
CA LEU A 14 1.01 -5.67 7.89
C LEU A 14 2.19 -5.47 6.93
N LYS A 15 3.13 -6.40 6.94
CA LYS A 15 4.27 -6.33 6.05
C LYS A 15 3.84 -6.42 4.59
N LEU A 16 2.92 -7.31 4.30
CA LEU A 16 2.42 -7.49 2.94
C LEU A 16 1.71 -6.23 2.46
N ALA A 17 0.91 -5.62 3.32
CA ALA A 17 0.21 -4.39 3.00
C ALA A 17 1.21 -3.26 2.73
N LYS A 18 2.25 -3.18 3.55
CA LYS A 18 3.28 -2.16 3.38
C LYS A 18 4.00 -2.34 2.04
N ASP A 19 4.37 -3.57 1.72
CA ASP A 19 5.06 -3.85 0.45
C ASP A 19 4.19 -3.48 -0.74
N TYR A 20 2.91 -3.82 -0.67
CA TYR A 20 1.97 -3.48 -1.72
C TYR A 20 1.83 -1.97 -1.90
N MET A 21 1.66 -1.26 -0.79
CA MET A 21 1.48 0.19 -0.84
C MET A 21 2.74 0.91 -1.28
N ASP A 22 3.90 0.39 -0.89
CA ASP A 22 5.17 0.95 -1.36
C ASP A 22 5.30 0.80 -2.87
N GLN A 23 4.93 -0.37 -3.40
CA GLN A 23 4.97 -0.60 -4.83
C GLN A 23 4.01 0.33 -5.57
N GLN A 24 2.81 0.49 -5.05
CA GLN A 24 1.83 1.40 -5.64
C GLN A 24 2.33 2.83 -5.61
N TYR A 25 2.96 3.22 -4.53
CA TYR A 25 3.51 4.56 -4.41
C TYR A 25 4.60 4.80 -5.47
N HIS A 26 5.52 3.87 -5.61
CA HIS A 26 6.60 4.02 -6.61
C HIS A 26 6.06 4.09 -8.03
N MET A 27 5.08 3.25 -8.35
CA MET A 27 4.46 3.27 -9.67
C MET A 27 3.76 4.59 -9.93
N ASN A 28 3.11 5.12 -8.91
CA ASN A 28 2.41 6.39 -9.01
C ASN A 28 3.39 7.55 -9.22
N VAL A 29 4.48 7.53 -8.49
CA VAL A 29 5.53 8.55 -8.63
C VAL A 29 6.11 8.51 -10.05
N ASP A 30 6.41 7.32 -10.54
CA ASP A 30 6.98 7.17 -11.89
C ASP A 30 6.02 7.70 -12.96
N PHE A 31 4.74 7.34 -12.84
CA PHE A 31 3.73 7.79 -13.78
C PHE A 31 3.63 9.31 -13.80
N TRP A 32 3.51 9.93 -12.62
CA TRP A 32 3.31 11.36 -12.54
C TRP A 32 4.58 12.14 -12.89
N ARG A 33 5.76 11.55 -12.65
CA ARG A 33 7.01 12.17 -13.08
C ARG A 33 7.04 12.25 -14.60
N GLN A 34 6.62 11.19 -15.29
CA GLN A 34 6.56 11.18 -16.74
C GLN A 34 5.56 12.23 -17.26
N GLN A 35 4.42 12.35 -16.59
CA GLN A 35 3.43 13.36 -16.96
C GLN A 35 3.99 14.78 -16.77
N PHE A 36 4.69 14.99 -15.69
CA PHE A 36 5.30 16.30 -15.42
C PHE A 36 6.37 16.64 -16.46
N GLU A 37 7.22 15.70 -16.76
CA GLU A 37 8.30 15.92 -17.74
C GLU A 37 7.76 16.12 -19.15
N ALA A 38 6.61 15.54 -19.44
CA ALA A 38 5.95 15.73 -20.72
C ALA A 38 5.06 16.98 -20.76
N ASN A 39 5.11 17.80 -19.73
CA ASN A 39 4.30 19.01 -19.60
C ASN A 39 2.79 18.74 -19.59
N LYS A 40 2.41 17.56 -19.14
CA LYS A 40 1.00 17.16 -19.04
C LYS A 40 0.46 17.33 -17.63
N ALA A 41 1.30 17.70 -16.68
CA ALA A 41 0.89 17.94 -15.31
C ALA A 41 1.71 19.09 -14.74
N THR A 42 1.09 19.87 -13.88
CA THR A 42 1.79 20.96 -13.20
C THR A 42 2.56 20.44 -12.00
N ALA A 43 3.50 21.24 -11.49
CA ALA A 43 4.23 20.88 -10.29
C ALA A 43 3.30 20.65 -9.11
N GLU A 44 2.23 21.43 -9.02
CA GLU A 44 1.26 21.30 -7.94
C GLU A 44 0.50 19.99 -8.05
N GLU A 45 0.07 19.63 -9.26
CA GLU A 45 -0.60 18.35 -9.50
C GLU A 45 0.32 17.19 -9.19
N PHE A 46 1.59 17.31 -9.57
CA PHE A 46 2.59 16.29 -9.29
C PHE A 46 2.72 16.06 -7.80
N GLN A 47 2.87 17.14 -7.03
CA GLN A 47 3.04 17.03 -5.58
C GLN A 47 1.84 16.41 -4.90
N LYS A 48 0.64 16.76 -5.33
CA LYS A 48 -0.57 16.18 -4.76
C LYS A 48 -0.71 14.71 -5.08
N ALA A 49 -0.36 14.33 -6.30
CA ALA A 49 -0.54 12.97 -6.77
C ALA A 49 0.43 11.99 -6.13
N ILE A 50 1.61 12.45 -5.72
CA ILE A 50 2.64 11.57 -5.19
C ILE A 50 2.71 11.56 -3.66
N GLN A 51 1.66 12.00 -3.00
CA GLN A 51 1.64 11.95 -1.55
C GLN A 51 1.71 10.52 -1.06
N CYS A 52 2.60 10.29 -0.08
CA CYS A 52 2.77 8.98 0.48
C CYS A 52 1.57 8.60 1.34
N TYR A 53 1.33 7.30 1.45
CA TYR A 53 0.25 6.80 2.31
C TYR A 53 0.56 7.09 3.77
N SER A 54 -0.49 7.16 4.58
CA SER A 54 -0.37 7.37 6.02
C SER A 54 -0.31 6.04 6.75
N MET A 55 0.06 6.10 8.02
CA MET A 55 0.02 4.91 8.87
C MET A 55 -1.41 4.39 8.99
N ASP A 56 -2.39 5.29 9.04
CA ASP A 56 -3.79 4.89 9.09
C ASP A 56 -4.20 4.11 7.84
N ASP A 57 -3.76 4.55 6.68
CA ASP A 57 -4.03 3.85 5.43
C ASP A 57 -3.42 2.45 5.45
N LEU A 58 -2.19 2.35 5.94
CA LEU A 58 -1.49 1.08 6.04
C LEU A 58 -2.23 0.12 6.97
N MET A 59 -2.61 0.61 8.13
CA MET A 59 -3.32 -0.21 9.11
C MET A 59 -4.68 -0.67 8.57
N GLU A 60 -5.36 0.18 7.86
CA GLU A 60 -6.65 -0.18 7.26
C GLU A 60 -6.48 -1.27 6.20
N HIS A 61 -5.47 -1.13 5.35
CA HIS A 61 -5.18 -2.16 4.34
C HIS A 61 -4.84 -3.50 4.98
N ALA A 62 -3.99 -3.48 6.01
CA ALA A 62 -3.61 -4.70 6.71
C ALA A 62 -4.82 -5.37 7.34
N LYS A 63 -5.72 -4.57 7.88
CA LYS A 63 -6.95 -5.05 8.49
C LYS A 63 -7.85 -5.74 7.47
N GLU A 64 -7.98 -5.12 6.31
CA GLU A 64 -8.78 -5.70 5.22
C GLU A 64 -8.20 -7.02 4.76
N MET A 65 -6.89 -7.10 4.61
CA MET A 65 -6.22 -8.32 4.19
C MET A 65 -6.40 -9.42 5.23
N TYR A 66 -6.26 -9.08 6.49
CA TYR A 66 -6.45 -10.05 7.57
C TYR A 66 -7.88 -10.56 7.59
N SER A 67 -8.84 -9.67 7.43
CA SER A 67 -10.25 -10.04 7.40
C SER A 67 -10.55 -10.99 6.27
N PHE A 68 -9.98 -10.73 5.10
CA PHE A 68 -10.16 -11.61 3.93
C PHE A 68 -9.63 -13.00 4.21
N VAL A 69 -8.44 -13.09 4.77
CA VAL A 69 -7.82 -14.38 5.08
C VAL A 69 -8.63 -15.13 6.13
N SER A 70 -9.08 -14.44 7.17
CA SER A 70 -9.87 -15.07 8.22
C SER A 70 -11.19 -15.61 7.69
N THR A 71 -11.85 -14.87 6.82
CA THR A 71 -13.10 -15.29 6.22
C THR A 71 -12.93 -16.56 5.40
N LYS A 72 -11.81 -16.65 4.69
CA LYS A 72 -11.54 -17.81 3.85
C LYS A 72 -11.23 -19.07 4.62
N GLN A 73 -10.90 -18.95 5.87
CA GLN A 73 -10.50 -20.09 6.69
C GLN A 73 -11.66 -20.84 7.31
N GLU A 74 -12.87 -20.42 7.10
CA GLU A 74 -14.05 -21.11 7.64
C GLU A 74 -14.33 -22.44 7.02
#